data_cb6f6b551065ca06864c5372aaab1e15
#
_entry.id   cb6f6b551065ca06864c5372aaab1e15
#
_cell.length_a   1.000
_cell.length_b   1.000
_cell.length_c   1.000
_cell.angle_alpha   90.00
_cell.angle_beta   90.00
_cell.angle_gamma   90.00
#
_symmetry.space_group_name_H-M   'P 1'
#
loop_
_entity.id
_entity.type
_entity.pdbx_description
1 polymer ?
#
loop_
_entity_poly.entity_id
_entity_poly.type
_entity_poly.pdbx_seq_one_letter_code
_entity_poly.pdbx_strand_id
1 'polypeptide(L)'
;MELSQSRYLSALPELTWGIQRFCLVKQSKQEKYDKAYLRMAHEWGKLSYCKRKQVGAIVVKKRMIISDGYNGTPTGFENFCEDDEGYTKWYVLHAEANALSKVAASTQSCEGATLYITLSPCRECSKLIHQSGIKRVVYQIEYKDNSGLEFLKRAGVELQHLPTIESAV
;
A
#
# COMPACT_ATOMS: atom_id res chain seq x y z
N MET A 1 15.41 -57.44 34.84
CA MET A 1 16.42 -57.47 33.76
C MET A 1 16.15 -56.31 32.88
N GLU A 2 16.96 -55.28 33.12
CA GLU A 2 17.03 -54.05 32.26
C GLU A 2 17.59 -54.39 30.90
N LEU A 3 17.23 -53.61 29.90
CA LEU A 3 18.07 -53.11 28.81
C LEU A 3 17.14 -52.45 27.76
N SER A 4 17.13 -51.20 27.78
CA SER A 4 17.81 -50.17 26.99
C SER A 4 16.96 -49.75 25.76
N GLN A 5 16.16 -48.71 25.98
CA GLN A 5 15.68 -47.84 24.90
C GLN A 5 16.53 -46.59 24.90
N SER A 6 17.58 -46.60 24.14
CA SER A 6 18.33 -45.42 23.78
C SER A 6 18.92 -45.65 22.40
N ARG A 7 18.39 -44.96 21.41
CA ARG A 7 19.02 -44.54 20.12
C ARG A 7 17.99 -44.43 19.01
N TYR A 8 17.31 -43.31 18.93
CA TYR A 8 16.79 -42.75 17.68
C TYR A 8 16.41 -41.26 17.92
N LEU A 9 17.44 -40.46 18.14
CA LEU A 9 17.31 -38.99 18.11
C LEU A 9 18.63 -38.42 17.62
N SER A 10 18.89 -38.55 16.33
CA SER A 10 19.91 -37.74 15.66
C SER A 10 19.82 -37.90 14.16
N ALA A 11 18.90 -37.24 13.50
CA ALA A 11 19.01 -36.87 12.08
C ALA A 11 17.80 -36.04 11.62
N LEU A 12 17.66 -34.82 12.05
CA LEU A 12 16.92 -33.79 11.30
C LEU A 12 17.33 -32.40 11.82
N PRO A 13 18.37 -31.78 11.29
CA PRO A 13 18.41 -30.32 11.38
C PRO A 13 18.81 -29.56 10.11
N GLU A 14 19.20 -30.18 9.00
CA GLU A 14 19.80 -29.36 7.94
C GLU A 14 18.83 -28.84 6.86
N LEU A 15 17.68 -29.49 6.65
CA LEU A 15 16.72 -29.08 5.61
C LEU A 15 15.79 -27.93 6.05
N THR A 16 15.52 -27.80 7.34
CA THR A 16 14.64 -26.74 7.87
C THR A 16 15.33 -25.37 7.94
N TRP A 17 16.65 -25.34 8.14
CA TRP A 17 17.42 -24.10 8.23
C TRP A 17 17.51 -23.34 6.90
N GLY A 18 17.62 -24.05 5.81
CA GLY A 18 17.67 -23.44 4.46
C GLY A 18 16.36 -22.76 4.07
N ILE A 19 15.23 -23.41 4.33
CA ILE A 19 13.90 -22.89 4.00
C ILE A 19 13.52 -21.69 4.87
N GLN A 20 13.78 -21.76 6.18
CA GLN A 20 13.51 -20.66 7.10
C GLN A 20 14.35 -19.42 6.81
N ARG A 21 15.65 -19.60 6.51
CA ARG A 21 16.55 -18.50 6.17
C ARG A 21 16.18 -17.85 4.82
N PHE A 22 15.75 -18.65 3.86
CA PHE A 22 15.28 -18.14 2.56
C PHE A 22 13.98 -17.36 2.70
N CYS A 23 13.05 -17.80 3.53
CA CYS A 23 11.79 -17.11 3.80
C CYS A 23 12.01 -15.80 4.56
N LEU A 24 12.88 -15.77 5.56
CA LEU A 24 13.24 -14.56 6.33
C LEU A 24 13.96 -13.51 5.45
N VAL A 25 14.90 -13.93 4.60
CA VAL A 25 15.60 -13.05 3.68
C VAL A 25 14.62 -12.47 2.64
N LYS A 26 13.67 -13.27 2.17
CA LYS A 26 12.64 -12.81 1.21
C LYS A 26 11.67 -11.80 1.86
N GLN A 27 11.23 -12.02 3.09
CA GLN A 27 10.41 -11.07 3.85
C GLN A 27 11.14 -9.75 4.07
N SER A 28 12.37 -9.79 4.54
CA SER A 28 13.17 -8.57 4.76
C SER A 28 13.38 -7.75 3.48
N LYS A 29 13.53 -8.40 2.32
CA LYS A 29 13.66 -7.73 1.02
C LYS A 29 12.35 -7.07 0.59
N GLN A 30 11.22 -7.74 0.76
CA GLN A 30 9.90 -7.17 0.45
C GLN A 30 9.60 -5.96 1.34
N GLU A 31 9.87 -6.07 2.64
CA GLU A 31 9.67 -4.96 3.57
C GLU A 31 10.55 -3.73 3.22
N LYS A 32 11.78 -3.93 2.77
CA LYS A 32 12.63 -2.83 2.29
C LYS A 32 12.00 -2.10 1.09
N TYR A 33 11.43 -2.84 0.13
CA TYR A 33 10.70 -2.25 -0.99
C TYR A 33 9.44 -1.53 -0.54
N ASP A 34 8.67 -2.14 0.36
CA ASP A 34 7.44 -1.53 0.87
C ASP A 34 7.72 -0.19 1.55
N LYS A 35 8.74 -0.14 2.41
CA LYS A 35 9.21 1.10 3.04
C LYS A 35 9.68 2.13 2.02
N ALA A 36 10.39 1.70 0.97
CA ALA A 36 10.88 2.60 -0.07
C ALA A 36 9.73 3.22 -0.87
N TYR A 37 8.79 2.41 -1.37
CA TYR A 37 7.64 2.92 -2.12
C TYR A 37 6.71 3.77 -1.27
N LEU A 38 6.56 3.44 0.02
CA LEU A 38 5.75 4.24 0.93
C LEU A 38 6.39 5.61 1.21
N ARG A 39 7.73 5.70 1.32
CA ARG A 39 8.44 6.98 1.37
C ARG A 39 8.21 7.81 0.08
N MET A 40 8.23 7.17 -1.09
CA MET A 40 7.90 7.87 -2.34
C MET A 40 6.46 8.38 -2.33
N ALA A 41 5.50 7.58 -1.84
CA ALA A 41 4.13 8.06 -1.69
C ALA A 41 4.06 9.29 -0.77
N HIS A 42 4.85 9.35 0.28
CA HIS A 42 4.97 10.55 1.13
C HIS A 42 5.47 11.78 0.38
N GLU A 43 6.53 11.63 -0.40
CA GLU A 43 7.05 12.76 -1.20
C GLU A 43 6.00 13.24 -2.21
N TRP A 44 5.25 12.33 -2.83
CA TRP A 44 4.15 12.70 -3.72
C TRP A 44 3.01 13.42 -2.98
N GLY A 45 2.70 12.98 -1.77
CA GLY A 45 1.69 13.64 -0.93
C GLY A 45 2.01 15.12 -0.65
N LYS A 46 3.29 15.47 -0.52
CA LYS A 46 3.73 16.87 -0.29
C LYS A 46 3.41 17.81 -1.46
N LEU A 47 3.14 17.27 -2.65
CA LEU A 47 2.72 18.05 -3.82
C LEU A 47 1.25 18.48 -3.74
N SER A 48 0.49 17.94 -2.80
CA SER A 48 -0.91 18.29 -2.59
C SER A 48 -1.06 19.70 -2.03
N TYR A 49 -1.97 20.47 -2.60
CA TYR A 49 -2.37 21.79 -2.10
C TYR A 49 -3.43 21.73 -1.00
N CYS A 50 -3.92 20.54 -0.66
CA CYS A 50 -4.91 20.36 0.40
C CYS A 50 -4.31 20.69 1.78
N LYS A 51 -4.98 21.58 2.53
CA LYS A 51 -4.53 22.01 3.86
C LYS A 51 -4.87 21.00 4.96
N ARG A 52 -5.99 20.30 4.84
CA ARG A 52 -6.47 19.37 5.87
C ARG A 52 -5.62 18.09 5.95
N LYS A 53 -5.32 17.49 4.80
CA LYS A 53 -4.47 16.29 4.70
C LYS A 53 -3.82 16.25 3.33
N GLN A 54 -2.54 15.97 3.32
CA GLN A 54 -1.78 15.69 2.10
C GLN A 54 -1.57 14.19 2.00
N VAL A 55 -2.17 13.57 1.01
CA VAL A 55 -2.14 12.12 0.79
C VAL A 55 -1.45 11.83 -0.52
N GLY A 56 -0.52 10.88 -0.52
CA GLY A 56 0.15 10.40 -1.72
C GLY A 56 -0.06 8.91 -1.93
N ALA A 57 -0.09 8.50 -3.18
CA ALA A 57 -0.27 7.12 -3.62
C ALA A 57 0.69 6.77 -4.75
N ILE A 58 1.23 5.55 -4.72
CA ILE A 58 2.10 4.99 -5.76
C ILE A 58 1.57 3.61 -6.14
N VAL A 59 1.36 3.37 -7.43
CA VAL A 59 0.97 2.06 -7.96
C VAL A 59 2.19 1.37 -8.54
N VAL A 60 2.49 0.18 -8.03
CA VAL A 60 3.67 -0.61 -8.40
C VAL A 60 3.25 -1.97 -8.96
N LYS A 61 3.78 -2.33 -10.12
CA LYS A 61 3.59 -3.64 -10.75
C LYS A 61 4.94 -4.23 -11.15
N LYS A 62 5.21 -5.47 -10.71
CA LYS A 62 6.49 -6.14 -10.99
C LYS A 62 7.72 -5.28 -10.65
N ARG A 63 7.66 -4.55 -9.54
CA ARG A 63 8.68 -3.59 -9.05
C ARG A 63 8.87 -2.33 -9.91
N MET A 64 8.03 -2.09 -10.89
CA MET A 64 7.98 -0.84 -11.64
C MET A 64 6.85 0.04 -11.09
N ILE A 65 7.13 1.32 -10.90
CA ILE A 65 6.09 2.32 -10.66
C ILE A 65 5.38 2.54 -11.99
N ILE A 66 4.10 2.25 -12.03
CA ILE A 66 3.27 2.41 -13.22
C ILE A 66 2.34 3.63 -13.13
N SER A 67 2.15 4.16 -11.94
CA SER A 67 1.39 5.39 -11.70
C SER A 67 1.67 5.95 -10.31
N ASP A 68 1.34 7.20 -10.16
CA ASP A 68 1.41 7.99 -8.94
C ASP A 68 0.16 8.86 -8.79
N GLY A 69 -0.12 9.33 -7.58
CA GLY A 69 -1.20 10.26 -7.33
C GLY A 69 -1.03 10.99 -6.00
N TYR A 70 -1.60 12.17 -5.92
CA TYR A 70 -1.82 12.89 -4.67
C TYR A 70 -3.22 13.50 -4.69
N ASN A 71 -3.77 13.79 -3.52
CA ASN A 71 -5.09 14.38 -3.47
C ASN A 71 -5.07 15.85 -3.91
N GLY A 72 -6.08 16.23 -4.69
CA GLY A 72 -6.14 17.58 -5.25
C GLY A 72 -7.34 17.79 -6.15
N THR A 73 -7.54 19.01 -6.61
CA THR A 73 -8.57 19.35 -7.58
C THR A 73 -8.23 18.77 -8.96
N PRO A 74 -9.23 18.48 -9.80
CA PRO A 74 -9.01 18.01 -11.17
C PRO A 74 -8.20 19.02 -11.99
N THR A 75 -7.52 18.54 -13.03
CA THR A 75 -6.78 19.38 -13.97
C THR A 75 -7.69 20.44 -14.58
N GLY A 76 -7.25 21.70 -14.56
CA GLY A 76 -8.00 22.84 -15.08
C GLY A 76 -8.88 23.56 -14.05
N PHE A 77 -8.95 23.03 -12.83
CA PHE A 77 -9.58 23.70 -11.69
C PHE A 77 -8.54 24.47 -10.87
N GLU A 78 -9.01 25.38 -10.03
CA GLU A 78 -8.18 26.10 -9.07
C GLU A 78 -7.54 25.15 -8.04
N ASN A 79 -6.31 25.41 -7.62
CA ASN A 79 -5.56 24.59 -6.66
C ASN A 79 -5.94 24.85 -5.19
N PHE A 80 -7.24 24.94 -4.89
CA PHE A 80 -7.78 25.11 -3.55
C PHE A 80 -8.73 23.97 -3.22
N CYS A 81 -8.27 23.04 -2.38
CA CYS A 81 -9.04 21.85 -2.02
C CYS A 81 -10.20 22.15 -1.08
N GLU A 82 -10.12 23.21 -0.30
CA GLU A 82 -11.10 23.60 0.70
C GLU A 82 -11.95 24.78 0.22
N ASP A 83 -13.20 24.84 0.67
CA ASP A 83 -14.09 26.00 0.54
C ASP A 83 -13.79 27.07 1.60
N ASP A 84 -14.57 28.13 1.61
CA ASP A 84 -14.39 29.26 2.54
C ASP A 84 -14.66 28.86 4.01
N GLU A 85 -15.46 27.83 4.24
CA GLU A 85 -15.74 27.25 5.56
C GLU A 85 -14.70 26.21 5.99
N GLY A 86 -13.71 25.89 5.14
CA GLY A 86 -12.63 24.94 5.42
C GLY A 86 -13.01 23.47 5.19
N TYR A 87 -14.12 23.17 4.54
CA TYR A 87 -14.50 21.82 4.13
C TYR A 87 -13.85 21.46 2.80
N THR A 88 -13.48 20.19 2.64
CA THR A 88 -12.96 19.70 1.37
C THR A 88 -14.06 19.74 0.31
N LYS A 89 -13.79 20.42 -0.81
CA LYS A 89 -14.70 20.53 -1.96
C LYS A 89 -15.02 19.13 -2.50
N TRP A 90 -16.27 18.90 -2.89
CA TRP A 90 -16.77 17.60 -3.31
C TRP A 90 -16.05 17.00 -4.53
N TYR A 91 -15.47 17.82 -5.39
CA TYR A 91 -14.75 17.40 -6.60
C TYR A 91 -13.25 17.15 -6.39
N VAL A 92 -12.73 17.29 -5.19
CA VAL A 92 -11.35 16.94 -4.89
C VAL A 92 -11.15 15.44 -5.08
N LEU A 93 -10.23 15.08 -5.95
CA LEU A 93 -9.83 13.69 -6.16
C LEU A 93 -8.97 13.21 -5.00
N HIS A 94 -9.24 12.02 -4.49
CA HIS A 94 -8.34 11.34 -3.57
C HIS A 94 -7.10 10.82 -4.32
N ALA A 95 -6.00 10.62 -3.60
CA ALA A 95 -4.73 10.19 -4.19
C ALA A 95 -4.86 8.88 -4.99
N GLU A 96 -5.65 7.92 -4.46
CA GLU A 96 -5.93 6.65 -5.13
C GLU A 96 -6.68 6.86 -6.44
N ALA A 97 -7.76 7.64 -6.40
CA ALA A 97 -8.56 7.93 -7.59
C ALA A 97 -7.72 8.63 -8.67
N ASN A 98 -6.87 9.58 -8.28
CA ASN A 98 -5.94 10.25 -9.19
C ASN A 98 -4.96 9.25 -9.82
N ALA A 99 -4.31 8.40 -9.01
CA ALA A 99 -3.38 7.39 -9.52
C ALA A 99 -4.06 6.40 -10.47
N LEU A 100 -5.26 5.90 -10.12
CA LEU A 100 -6.02 4.96 -10.94
C LEU A 100 -6.51 5.59 -12.26
N SER A 101 -6.93 6.84 -12.23
CA SER A 101 -7.34 7.58 -13.43
C SER A 101 -6.19 7.76 -14.43
N LYS A 102 -4.97 8.03 -13.94
CA LYS A 102 -3.77 8.08 -14.80
C LYS A 102 -3.48 6.72 -15.46
N VAL A 103 -3.64 5.60 -14.72
CA VAL A 103 -3.50 4.27 -15.33
C VAL A 103 -4.56 4.05 -16.39
N ALA A 104 -5.82 4.41 -16.12
CA ALA A 104 -6.92 4.26 -17.08
C ALA A 104 -6.70 5.07 -18.37
N ALA A 105 -5.99 6.20 -18.29
CA ALA A 105 -5.61 7.03 -19.44
C ALA A 105 -4.32 6.57 -20.15
N SER A 106 -3.71 5.46 -19.72
CA SER A 106 -2.45 4.93 -20.25
C SER A 106 -2.64 3.54 -20.87
N THR A 107 -1.57 2.95 -21.37
CA THR A 107 -1.52 1.55 -21.82
C THR A 107 -1.24 0.57 -20.68
N GLN A 108 -1.08 1.04 -19.45
CA GLN A 108 -0.81 0.22 -18.27
C GLN A 108 -2.08 -0.41 -17.68
N SER A 109 -1.91 -1.41 -16.84
CA SER A 109 -3.01 -2.07 -16.14
C SER A 109 -2.65 -2.28 -14.68
N CYS A 110 -3.58 -1.97 -13.78
CA CYS A 110 -3.45 -2.22 -12.35
C CYS A 110 -3.61 -3.70 -11.97
N GLU A 111 -3.99 -4.59 -12.89
CA GLU A 111 -4.19 -6.01 -12.60
C GLU A 111 -2.94 -6.63 -11.97
N GLY A 112 -3.08 -7.16 -10.75
CA GLY A 112 -1.98 -7.76 -9.98
C GLY A 112 -1.00 -6.75 -9.36
N ALA A 113 -1.28 -5.44 -9.42
CA ALA A 113 -0.42 -4.42 -8.85
C ALA A 113 -0.58 -4.28 -7.31
N THR A 114 0.38 -3.58 -6.70
CA THR A 114 0.35 -3.12 -5.31
C THR A 114 0.15 -1.61 -5.28
N LEU A 115 -0.78 -1.14 -4.46
CA LEU A 115 -0.95 0.28 -4.13
C LEU A 115 -0.26 0.59 -2.81
N TYR A 116 0.62 1.58 -2.82
CA TYR A 116 1.24 2.17 -1.63
C TYR A 116 0.61 3.53 -1.37
N ILE A 117 0.11 3.74 -0.16
CA ILE A 117 -0.62 4.96 0.19
C ILE A 117 -0.33 5.43 1.61
N THR A 118 -0.23 6.73 1.81
CA THR A 118 0.10 7.31 3.12
C THR A 118 -1.05 7.23 4.12
N LEU A 119 -2.31 7.26 3.65
CA LEU A 119 -3.52 7.16 4.46
C LEU A 119 -4.42 6.05 3.91
N SER A 120 -4.93 5.16 4.76
CA SER A 120 -5.76 4.03 4.31
C SER A 120 -6.98 4.47 3.50
N PRO A 121 -7.39 3.68 2.48
CA PRO A 121 -8.44 4.05 1.54
C PRO A 121 -9.82 4.20 2.22
N CYS A 122 -10.58 5.20 1.80
CA CYS A 122 -11.99 5.33 2.15
C CYS A 122 -12.85 4.31 1.38
N ARG A 123 -14.14 4.20 1.74
CA ARG A 123 -15.11 3.28 1.09
C ARG A 123 -15.15 3.43 -0.43
N GLU A 124 -15.19 4.67 -0.92
CA GLU A 124 -15.32 4.93 -2.35
C GLU A 124 -14.06 4.52 -3.11
N CYS A 125 -12.88 4.89 -2.61
CA CYS A 125 -11.62 4.50 -3.22
C CYS A 125 -11.39 2.98 -3.14
N SER A 126 -11.82 2.32 -2.08
CA SER A 126 -11.69 0.86 -1.94
C SER A 126 -12.43 0.08 -3.03
N LYS A 127 -13.58 0.57 -3.48
CA LYS A 127 -14.31 -0.01 -4.61
C LYS A 127 -13.52 0.12 -5.91
N LEU A 128 -12.93 1.29 -6.14
CA LEU A 128 -12.10 1.55 -7.33
C LEU A 128 -10.82 0.69 -7.32
N ILE A 129 -10.17 0.58 -6.17
CA ILE A 129 -8.98 -0.26 -5.97
C ILE A 129 -9.28 -1.72 -6.33
N HIS A 130 -10.34 -2.28 -5.78
CA HIS A 130 -10.75 -3.65 -6.08
C HIS A 130 -11.10 -3.84 -7.56
N GLN A 131 -11.93 -2.95 -8.10
CA GLN A 131 -12.39 -3.03 -9.49
C GLN A 131 -11.25 -2.85 -10.52
N SER A 132 -10.17 -2.13 -10.16
CA SER A 132 -8.99 -1.99 -11.02
C SER A 132 -8.06 -3.21 -11.03
N GLY A 133 -8.33 -4.23 -10.22
CA GLY A 133 -7.54 -5.47 -10.16
C GLY A 133 -6.31 -5.40 -9.25
N ILE A 134 -6.17 -4.36 -8.40
CA ILE A 134 -5.11 -4.30 -7.39
C ILE A 134 -5.26 -5.46 -6.41
N LYS A 135 -4.18 -6.16 -6.14
CA LYS A 135 -4.15 -7.36 -5.27
C LYS A 135 -3.58 -7.08 -3.88
N ARG A 136 -2.88 -5.97 -3.70
CA ARG A 136 -2.26 -5.62 -2.42
C ARG A 136 -2.30 -4.12 -2.17
N VAL A 137 -2.61 -3.72 -0.93
CA VAL A 137 -2.55 -2.33 -0.46
C VAL A 137 -1.63 -2.24 0.75
N VAL A 138 -0.62 -1.38 0.66
CA VAL A 138 0.29 -1.05 1.76
C VAL A 138 0.00 0.38 2.20
N TYR A 139 -0.32 0.58 3.47
CA TYR A 139 -0.69 1.89 4.00
C TYR A 139 0.03 2.19 5.32
N GLN A 140 0.18 3.49 5.63
CA GLN A 140 0.90 3.91 6.83
C GLN A 140 -0.06 4.34 7.95
N ILE A 141 -0.98 5.23 7.65
CA ILE A 141 -1.89 5.81 8.64
C ILE A 141 -3.28 5.23 8.44
N GLU A 142 -3.93 4.81 9.51
CA GLU A 142 -5.33 4.39 9.45
C GLU A 142 -6.26 5.60 9.38
N TYR A 143 -7.20 5.55 8.44
CA TYR A 143 -8.30 6.50 8.38
C TYR A 143 -9.31 6.20 9.48
N LYS A 144 -9.99 7.22 9.98
CA LYS A 144 -10.98 7.10 11.07
C LYS A 144 -12.14 6.13 10.78
N ASP A 145 -12.46 5.90 9.50
CA ASP A 145 -13.49 4.96 9.04
C ASP A 145 -12.81 3.76 8.35
N ASN A 146 -12.84 2.61 9.02
CA ASN A 146 -12.18 1.38 8.56
C ASN A 146 -13.03 0.57 7.54
N SER A 147 -14.22 1.02 7.20
CA SER A 147 -15.11 0.29 6.27
C SER A 147 -14.50 0.04 4.90
N GLY A 148 -13.57 0.91 4.45
CA GLY A 148 -12.80 0.69 3.23
C GLY A 148 -11.84 -0.50 3.34
N LEU A 149 -11.12 -0.62 4.45
CA LEU A 149 -10.23 -1.76 4.71
C LEU A 149 -11.01 -3.07 4.87
N GLU A 150 -12.14 -3.04 5.57
CA GLU A 150 -13.02 -4.20 5.73
C GLU A 150 -13.55 -4.69 4.38
N PHE A 151 -13.95 -3.78 3.51
CA PHE A 151 -14.37 -4.10 2.14
C PHE A 151 -13.23 -4.78 1.36
N LEU A 152 -12.03 -4.21 1.34
CA LEU A 152 -10.87 -4.76 0.64
C LEU A 152 -10.48 -6.14 1.17
N LYS A 153 -10.53 -6.34 2.49
CA LYS A 153 -10.29 -7.65 3.12
C LYS A 153 -11.29 -8.69 2.65
N ARG A 154 -12.59 -8.34 2.63
CA ARG A 154 -13.66 -9.23 2.12
C ARG A 154 -13.48 -9.53 0.63
N ALA A 155 -12.96 -8.58 -0.14
CA ALA A 155 -12.66 -8.72 -1.57
C ALA A 155 -11.37 -9.53 -1.86
N GLY A 156 -10.68 -10.02 -0.83
CA GLY A 156 -9.46 -10.81 -0.98
C GLY A 156 -8.23 -10.00 -1.35
N VAL A 157 -8.23 -8.69 -1.14
CA VAL A 157 -7.05 -7.83 -1.32
C VAL A 157 -6.16 -7.96 -0.09
N GLU A 158 -4.87 -8.22 -0.30
CA GLU A 158 -3.88 -8.26 0.77
C GLU A 158 -3.68 -6.85 1.35
N LEU A 159 -3.77 -6.73 2.68
CA LEU A 159 -3.58 -5.47 3.40
C LEU A 159 -2.33 -5.54 4.26
N GLN A 160 -1.46 -4.54 4.13
CA GLN A 160 -0.26 -4.41 4.94
C GLN A 160 -0.20 -3.03 5.59
N HIS A 161 -0.29 -2.99 6.90
CA HIS A 161 -0.07 -1.77 7.68
C HIS A 161 1.41 -1.61 8.02
N LEU A 162 2.01 -0.46 7.71
CA LEU A 162 3.39 -0.10 8.04
C LEU A 162 3.41 1.27 8.73
N PRO A 163 3.19 1.32 10.05
CA PRO A 163 3.03 2.59 10.79
C PRO A 163 4.33 3.40 10.88
N THR A 164 5.48 2.74 10.85
CA THR A 164 6.80 3.39 10.99
C THR A 164 7.61 3.23 9.71
N ILE A 165 7.98 4.35 9.11
CA ILE A 165 8.94 4.42 8.02
C ILE A 165 10.16 5.11 8.59
N GLU A 166 11.21 4.36 8.93
CA GLU A 166 12.47 4.95 9.34
C GLU A 166 12.99 5.86 8.22
N SER A 167 13.34 7.10 8.58
CA SER A 167 14.04 8.00 7.68
C SER A 167 15.34 7.32 7.27
N ALA A 168 15.58 7.19 5.97
CA ALA A 168 16.90 6.81 5.48
C ALA A 168 17.90 7.90 5.94
N VAL A 169 18.88 7.50 6.75
CA VAL A 169 20.05 8.30 7.07
C VAL A 169 20.91 8.38 5.82
#